data_801a135e5f9aa053f618212ddf47f260
#
_entry.id   801a135e5f9aa053f618212ddf47f260
#
_cell.length_a   1.000
_cell.length_b   1.000
_cell.length_c   1.000
_cell.angle_alpha   90.00
_cell.angle_beta   90.00
_cell.angle_gamma   90.00
#
_symmetry.space_group_name_H-M   'P 1'
#
loop_
_entity.id
_entity.type
_entity.pdbx_description
1 polymer ?
#
loop_
_entity_poly.entity_id
_entity_poly.type
_entity_poly.pdbx_seq_one_letter_code
_entity_poly.pdbx_strand_id
1 'polypeptide(L)'
;LGLEDHEVDEVCAGIGDVWAANYNAPGQVVISGSPAAVRAAGDAAKARGAKRVLPVPVSGAFHTPFMAGAAEHLAEALAGVTFTPGAAEGAAFFSTTEVRYPAPEELAEVMARQLVSPVRFTESIGAIITGPHEPDHALEVGPGNVLCGLMKRIHRATPAAATADAESLNKALTAIAAG
;
A
#
# COMPACT_ATOMS: atom_id res chain seq x y z
N LEU A 1 3.82 14.80 -3.28
CA LEU A 1 4.28 14.39 -4.61
C LEU A 1 5.55 15.12 -4.99
N GLY A 2 6.58 14.37 -5.47
CA GLY A 2 7.78 14.91 -6.09
C GLY A 2 8.98 15.07 -5.18
N LEU A 3 8.91 14.66 -3.93
CA LEU A 3 10.06 14.44 -3.06
C LEU A 3 10.42 12.95 -3.06
N GLU A 4 11.69 12.66 -2.78
CA GLU A 4 12.14 11.30 -2.51
C GLU A 4 11.63 10.83 -1.14
N ASP A 5 11.49 9.50 -0.96
CA ASP A 5 10.90 8.92 0.23
C ASP A 5 11.63 9.37 1.51
N HIS A 6 12.97 9.35 1.51
CA HIS A 6 13.79 9.77 2.65
C HIS A 6 13.60 11.26 3.01
N GLU A 7 13.36 12.14 2.02
CA GLU A 7 13.09 13.56 2.28
C GLU A 7 11.76 13.75 3.01
N VAL A 8 10.75 12.92 2.67
CA VAL A 8 9.45 12.93 3.38
C VAL A 8 9.62 12.40 4.80
N ASP A 9 10.40 11.34 5.00
CA ASP A 9 10.69 10.80 6.33
C ASP A 9 11.39 11.84 7.23
N GLU A 10 12.37 12.56 6.70
CA GLU A 10 13.03 13.65 7.42
C GLU A 10 12.07 14.78 7.80
N VAL A 11 11.15 15.16 6.89
CA VAL A 11 10.11 16.16 7.18
C VAL A 11 9.23 15.69 8.33
N CYS A 12 8.73 14.45 8.28
CA CYS A 12 7.89 13.88 9.31
C CYS A 12 8.61 13.80 10.66
N ALA A 13 9.85 13.31 10.67
CA ALA A 13 10.66 13.18 11.87
C ALA A 13 10.97 14.55 12.53
N GLY A 14 11.18 15.59 11.71
CA GLY A 14 11.43 16.95 12.21
C GLY A 14 10.22 17.63 12.84
N ILE A 15 9.00 17.18 12.53
CA ILE A 15 7.75 17.77 13.04
C ILE A 15 7.21 16.96 14.23
N GLY A 16 7.25 15.61 14.15
CA GLY A 16 6.62 14.72 15.12
C GLY A 16 5.10 14.63 14.95
N ASP A 17 4.48 13.59 15.52
CA ASP A 17 3.04 13.28 15.41
C ASP A 17 2.51 13.18 13.96
N VAL A 18 3.41 12.93 13.01
CA VAL A 18 3.14 12.67 11.61
C VAL A 18 4.18 11.67 11.07
N TRP A 19 3.73 10.76 10.23
CA TRP A 19 4.55 9.68 9.67
C TRP A 19 4.27 9.50 8.18
N ALA A 20 5.22 8.98 7.43
CA ALA A 20 4.95 8.41 6.13
C ALA A 20 4.08 7.16 6.33
N ALA A 21 2.88 7.18 5.77
CA ALA A 21 1.88 6.12 5.92
C ALA A 21 1.84 5.18 4.70
N ASN A 22 2.08 5.71 3.49
CA ASN A 22 2.13 4.90 2.28
C ASN A 22 3.22 5.39 1.33
N TYR A 23 4.12 4.50 0.96
CA TYR A 23 5.08 4.67 -0.15
C TYR A 23 4.47 4.07 -1.42
N ASN A 24 3.66 4.87 -2.12
CA ASN A 24 2.79 4.38 -3.19
C ASN A 24 3.50 4.17 -4.53
N ALA A 25 4.40 5.06 -4.90
CA ALA A 25 5.22 4.98 -6.09
C ALA A 25 6.40 5.96 -5.96
N PRO A 26 7.46 5.85 -6.75
CA PRO A 26 8.57 6.80 -6.72
C PRO A 26 8.08 8.26 -6.74
N GLY A 27 8.44 9.05 -5.71
CA GLY A 27 8.00 10.42 -5.51
C GLY A 27 6.50 10.59 -5.18
N GLN A 28 5.84 9.55 -4.68
CA GLN A 28 4.45 9.61 -4.21
C GLN A 28 4.29 8.95 -2.84
N VAL A 29 4.33 9.76 -1.80
CA VAL A 29 4.16 9.35 -0.41
C VAL A 29 2.90 9.98 0.17
N VAL A 30 2.16 9.22 0.96
CA VAL A 30 1.08 9.73 1.81
C VAL A 30 1.62 9.85 3.23
N ILE A 31 1.37 10.99 3.86
CA ILE A 31 1.67 11.21 5.28
C ILE A 31 0.38 11.19 6.08
N SER A 32 0.46 10.70 7.31
CA SER A 32 -0.68 10.57 8.23
C SER A 32 -0.24 10.91 9.65
N GLY A 33 -1.16 11.44 10.46
CA GLY A 33 -0.86 11.87 11.82
C GLY A 33 -1.90 12.82 12.40
N SER A 34 -1.53 13.64 13.38
CA SER A 34 -2.43 14.66 13.90
C SER A 34 -2.72 15.73 12.84
N PRO A 35 -3.93 16.32 12.80
CA PRO A 35 -4.29 17.31 11.78
C PRO A 35 -3.36 18.54 11.73
N ALA A 36 -2.80 18.93 12.87
CA ALA A 36 -1.86 20.05 12.94
C ALA A 36 -0.49 19.65 12.36
N ALA A 37 0.02 18.48 12.74
CA ALA A 37 1.30 17.98 12.27
C ALA A 37 1.27 17.66 10.76
N VAL A 38 0.19 17.08 10.24
CA VAL A 38 0.02 16.84 8.80
C VAL A 38 0.04 18.15 8.00
N ARG A 39 -0.61 19.23 8.49
CA ARG A 39 -0.53 20.53 7.84
C ARG A 39 0.89 21.10 7.84
N ALA A 40 1.55 21.07 9.01
CA ALA A 40 2.93 21.56 9.14
C ALA A 40 3.90 20.78 8.24
N ALA A 41 3.77 19.45 8.19
CA ALA A 41 4.57 18.61 7.31
C ALA A 41 4.30 18.90 5.82
N GLY A 42 3.05 19.16 5.47
CA GLY A 42 2.68 19.58 4.11
C GLY A 42 3.33 20.90 3.69
N ASP A 43 3.40 21.88 4.59
CA ASP A 43 4.05 23.17 4.30
C ASP A 43 5.57 23.03 4.27
N ALA A 44 6.16 22.25 5.16
CA ALA A 44 7.59 21.92 5.14
C ALA A 44 7.98 21.15 3.86
N ALA A 45 7.16 20.20 3.41
CA ALA A 45 7.38 19.50 2.15
C ALA A 45 7.35 20.43 0.94
N LYS A 46 6.42 21.42 0.90
CA LYS A 46 6.40 22.45 -0.14
C LYS A 46 7.67 23.29 -0.13
N ALA A 47 8.15 23.71 1.05
CA ALA A 47 9.37 24.46 1.21
C ALA A 47 10.62 23.69 0.72
N ARG A 48 10.60 22.36 0.79
CA ARG A 48 11.63 21.46 0.24
C ARG A 48 11.48 21.16 -1.26
N GLY A 49 10.46 21.71 -1.92
CA GLY A 49 10.28 21.54 -3.36
C GLY A 49 9.26 20.49 -3.78
N ALA A 50 8.40 20.01 -2.86
CA ALA A 50 7.30 19.12 -3.26
C ALA A 50 6.43 19.78 -4.34
N LYS A 51 6.25 19.10 -5.46
CA LYS A 51 5.46 19.60 -6.60
C LYS A 51 4.01 19.80 -6.26
N ARG A 52 3.44 18.95 -5.42
CA ARG A 52 2.04 19.05 -4.94
C ARG A 52 1.90 18.41 -3.56
N VAL A 53 1.09 19.04 -2.73
CA VAL A 53 0.59 18.49 -1.46
C VAL A 53 -0.93 18.54 -1.53
N LEU A 54 -1.57 17.38 -1.45
CA LEU A 54 -3.01 17.22 -1.63
C LEU A 54 -3.59 16.52 -0.40
N PRO A 55 -4.70 17.03 0.16
CA PRO A 55 -5.40 16.34 1.24
C PRO A 55 -6.02 15.03 0.73
N VAL A 56 -5.97 14.00 1.57
CA VAL A 56 -6.67 12.73 1.33
C VAL A 56 -7.86 12.67 2.30
N PRO A 57 -9.10 12.48 1.80
CA PRO A 57 -10.29 12.43 2.64
C PRO A 57 -10.39 11.07 3.36
N VAL A 58 -9.76 10.98 4.53
CA VAL A 58 -9.80 9.80 5.39
C VAL A 58 -10.24 10.17 6.79
N SER A 59 -10.86 9.23 7.50
CA SER A 59 -11.42 9.44 8.84
C SER A 59 -10.47 9.12 10.00
N GLY A 60 -9.26 8.62 9.72
CA GLY A 60 -8.31 8.21 10.74
C GLY A 60 -6.86 8.33 10.29
N ALA A 61 -5.95 8.32 11.27
CA ALA A 61 -4.51 8.35 11.05
C ALA A 61 -3.97 6.92 10.79
N PHE A 62 -4.50 6.25 9.74
CA PHE A 62 -4.12 4.88 9.39
C PHE A 62 -2.63 4.78 9.12
N HIS A 63 -2.09 3.60 9.39
CA HIS A 63 -0.67 3.26 9.21
C HIS A 63 0.27 4.10 10.08
N THR A 64 -0.19 4.51 11.28
CA THR A 64 0.59 5.26 12.27
C THR A 64 0.37 4.70 13.67
N PRO A 65 1.24 5.03 14.65
CA PRO A 65 1.06 4.64 16.05
C PRO A 65 -0.28 5.08 16.67
N PHE A 66 -0.96 6.09 16.11
CA PHE A 66 -2.28 6.53 16.59
C PHE A 66 -3.38 5.48 16.40
N MET A 67 -3.13 4.44 15.59
CA MET A 67 -4.06 3.33 15.39
C MET A 67 -3.83 2.17 16.36
N ALA A 68 -2.99 2.31 17.40
CA ALA A 68 -2.63 1.23 18.31
C ALA A 68 -3.86 0.55 18.95
N GLY A 69 -4.81 1.33 19.47
CA GLY A 69 -6.03 0.77 20.07
C GLY A 69 -6.89 0.00 19.05
N ALA A 70 -6.95 0.47 17.79
CA ALA A 70 -7.65 -0.27 16.73
C ALA A 70 -6.91 -1.56 16.35
N ALA A 71 -5.58 -1.55 16.37
CA ALA A 71 -4.77 -2.74 16.11
C ALA A 71 -4.97 -3.81 17.21
N GLU A 72 -5.07 -3.41 18.48
CA GLU A 72 -5.38 -4.31 19.60
C GLU A 72 -6.75 -4.96 19.41
N HIS A 73 -7.80 -4.17 19.14
CA HIS A 73 -9.13 -4.71 18.88
C HIS A 73 -9.19 -5.64 17.65
N LEU A 74 -8.44 -5.32 16.60
CA LEU A 74 -8.35 -6.20 15.43
C LEU A 74 -7.63 -7.51 15.79
N ALA A 75 -6.55 -7.46 16.56
CA ALA A 75 -5.84 -8.65 17.04
C ALA A 75 -6.75 -9.57 17.86
N GLU A 76 -7.56 -9.00 18.78
CA GLU A 76 -8.56 -9.74 19.56
C GLU A 76 -9.60 -10.40 18.64
N ALA A 77 -10.13 -9.68 17.65
CA ALA A 77 -11.10 -10.22 16.69
C ALA A 77 -10.52 -11.34 15.82
N LEU A 78 -9.24 -11.27 15.48
CA LEU A 78 -8.54 -12.25 14.66
C LEU A 78 -8.06 -13.48 15.46
N ALA A 79 -7.99 -13.42 16.79
CA ALA A 79 -7.48 -14.51 17.63
C ALA A 79 -8.26 -15.84 17.47
N GLY A 80 -9.54 -15.77 17.06
CA GLY A 80 -10.39 -16.94 16.79
C GLY A 80 -10.51 -17.32 15.31
N VAL A 81 -9.79 -16.62 14.41
CA VAL A 81 -9.88 -16.85 12.97
C VAL A 81 -8.80 -17.85 12.52
N THR A 82 -9.24 -18.90 11.84
CA THR A 82 -8.31 -19.82 11.16
C THR A 82 -8.13 -19.39 9.72
N PHE A 83 -6.89 -19.07 9.35
CA PHE A 83 -6.54 -18.78 7.97
C PHE A 83 -6.21 -20.08 7.24
N THR A 84 -6.98 -20.39 6.21
CA THR A 84 -6.73 -21.55 5.36
C THR A 84 -5.83 -21.13 4.20
N PRO A 85 -4.67 -21.81 4.00
CA PRO A 85 -3.82 -21.55 2.85
C PRO A 85 -4.62 -21.75 1.56
N GLY A 86 -4.58 -20.76 0.71
CA GLY A 86 -5.13 -20.70 -0.62
C GLY A 86 -6.35 -21.57 -0.93
N ALA A 87 -7.56 -21.03 -0.84
CA ALA A 87 -8.76 -21.69 -1.36
C ALA A 87 -8.62 -21.99 -2.88
N ALA A 88 -7.73 -21.30 -3.58
CA ALA A 88 -7.26 -21.60 -4.93
C ALA A 88 -5.83 -22.15 -4.87
N GLU A 89 -5.60 -23.28 -5.53
CA GLU A 89 -4.26 -23.88 -5.61
C GLU A 89 -3.25 -22.86 -6.19
N GLY A 90 -2.15 -22.64 -5.46
CA GLY A 90 -1.12 -21.69 -5.85
C GLY A 90 -1.35 -20.22 -5.42
N ALA A 91 -2.45 -19.87 -4.76
CA ALA A 91 -2.66 -18.52 -4.26
C ALA A 91 -1.80 -18.24 -3.02
N ALA A 92 -1.13 -17.10 -2.98
CA ALA A 92 -0.34 -16.65 -1.85
C ALA A 92 -0.71 -15.20 -1.46
N PHE A 93 -0.71 -14.91 -0.16
CA PHE A 93 -0.89 -13.55 0.35
C PHE A 93 0.46 -12.87 0.50
N PHE A 94 0.60 -11.68 -0.06
CA PHE A 94 1.79 -10.83 0.11
C PHE A 94 1.49 -9.65 1.04
N SER A 95 2.28 -9.49 2.10
CA SER A 95 2.15 -8.35 3.01
C SER A 95 2.90 -7.14 2.46
N THR A 96 2.18 -6.07 2.13
CA THR A 96 2.76 -4.80 1.70
C THR A 96 3.39 -3.99 2.84
N THR A 97 3.16 -4.39 4.08
CA THR A 97 3.78 -3.79 5.27
C THR A 97 5.12 -4.45 5.58
N GLU A 98 5.20 -5.78 5.44
CA GLU A 98 6.41 -6.55 5.75
C GLU A 98 7.24 -6.88 4.52
N VAL A 99 6.71 -6.65 3.32
CA VAL A 99 7.36 -6.90 2.03
C VAL A 99 7.79 -8.37 1.91
N ARG A 100 6.86 -9.28 2.24
CA ARG A 100 7.10 -10.74 2.18
C ARG A 100 5.79 -11.51 2.07
N TYR A 101 5.90 -12.80 1.81
CA TYR A 101 4.82 -13.77 1.95
C TYR A 101 4.83 -14.33 3.39
N PRO A 102 3.91 -13.90 4.28
CA PRO A 102 3.81 -14.48 5.61
C PRO A 102 3.19 -15.88 5.57
N ALA A 103 3.57 -16.73 6.52
CA ALA A 103 2.90 -18.02 6.73
C ALA A 103 1.46 -17.81 7.25
N PRO A 104 0.53 -18.75 6.99
CA PRO A 104 -0.85 -18.64 7.43
C PRO A 104 -1.01 -18.37 8.93
N GLU A 105 -0.14 -18.93 9.75
CA GLU A 105 -0.12 -18.78 11.20
C GLU A 105 0.25 -17.36 11.66
N GLU A 106 0.95 -16.61 10.82
CA GLU A 106 1.37 -15.23 11.09
C GLU A 106 0.32 -14.20 10.68
N LEU A 107 -0.68 -14.58 9.85
CA LEU A 107 -1.59 -13.63 9.20
C LEU A 107 -2.36 -12.76 10.18
N ALA A 108 -2.83 -13.30 11.30
CA ALA A 108 -3.54 -12.53 12.32
C ALA A 108 -2.67 -11.39 12.86
N GLU A 109 -1.43 -11.68 13.21
CA GLU A 109 -0.48 -10.70 13.72
C GLU A 109 -0.09 -9.67 12.64
N VAL A 110 0.21 -10.14 11.43
CA VAL A 110 0.56 -9.26 10.29
C VAL A 110 -0.58 -8.31 9.97
N MET A 111 -1.83 -8.79 9.95
CA MET A 111 -3.03 -7.98 9.69
C MET A 111 -3.31 -6.96 10.80
N ALA A 112 -3.06 -7.27 12.05
CA ALA A 112 -3.18 -6.30 13.13
C ALA A 112 -2.07 -5.23 13.06
N ARG A 113 -0.82 -5.65 12.84
CA ARG A 113 0.35 -4.78 12.77
C ARG A 113 0.29 -3.78 11.62
N GLN A 114 -0.35 -4.12 10.50
CA GLN A 114 -0.47 -3.19 9.37
C GLN A 114 -1.17 -1.87 9.73
N LEU A 115 -2.08 -1.86 10.70
CA LEU A 115 -2.79 -0.63 11.10
C LEU A 115 -1.85 0.44 11.67
N VAL A 116 -0.74 0.02 12.25
CA VAL A 116 0.25 0.90 12.88
C VAL A 116 1.56 1.03 12.09
N SER A 117 1.62 0.41 10.91
CA SER A 117 2.86 0.34 10.12
C SER A 117 2.62 0.85 8.70
N PRO A 118 3.64 1.47 8.05
CA PRO A 118 3.49 2.02 6.71
C PRO A 118 3.24 0.94 5.65
N VAL A 119 2.48 1.29 4.63
CA VAL A 119 2.32 0.49 3.41
C VAL A 119 3.50 0.77 2.49
N ARG A 120 4.32 -0.23 2.23
CA ARG A 120 5.53 -0.18 1.37
C ARG A 120 5.22 -0.70 -0.02
N PHE A 121 4.24 -0.06 -0.72
CA PHE A 121 3.69 -0.58 -1.97
C PHE A 121 4.74 -0.64 -3.08
N THR A 122 5.55 0.42 -3.24
CA THR A 122 6.64 0.46 -4.25
C THR A 122 7.61 -0.71 -4.06
N GLU A 123 8.07 -0.93 -2.85
CA GLU A 123 9.01 -1.98 -2.51
C GLU A 123 8.39 -3.38 -2.65
N SER A 124 7.12 -3.51 -2.26
CA SER A 124 6.36 -4.74 -2.39
C SER A 124 6.21 -5.18 -3.85
N ILE A 125 5.85 -4.26 -4.73
CA ILE A 125 5.79 -4.55 -6.18
C ILE A 125 7.18 -4.96 -6.70
N GLY A 126 8.25 -4.25 -6.31
CA GLY A 126 9.62 -4.62 -6.66
C GLY A 126 9.95 -6.05 -6.23
N ALA A 127 9.65 -6.40 -4.98
CA ALA A 127 9.91 -7.74 -4.43
C ALA A 127 9.09 -8.86 -5.13
N ILE A 128 7.83 -8.59 -5.49
CA ILE A 128 6.99 -9.53 -6.24
C ILE A 128 7.55 -9.77 -7.64
N ILE A 129 7.92 -8.72 -8.35
CA ILE A 129 8.40 -8.79 -9.75
C ILE A 129 9.75 -9.50 -9.85
N THR A 130 10.65 -9.31 -8.85
CA THR A 130 11.98 -9.92 -8.85
C THR A 130 12.02 -11.23 -8.06
N GLY A 131 10.90 -11.63 -7.48
CA GLY A 131 10.78 -12.80 -6.63
C GLY A 131 10.52 -14.11 -7.41
N PRO A 132 10.34 -15.23 -6.70
CA PRO A 132 10.12 -16.53 -7.31
C PRO A 132 8.77 -16.70 -8.02
N HIS A 133 7.88 -15.74 -7.86
CA HIS A 133 6.52 -15.72 -8.44
C HIS A 133 6.35 -14.50 -9.35
N GLU A 134 7.36 -14.24 -10.21
CA GLU A 134 7.30 -13.14 -11.17
C GLU A 134 5.99 -13.20 -11.98
N PRO A 135 5.12 -12.16 -11.90
CA PRO A 135 3.83 -12.19 -12.58
C PRO A 135 3.95 -11.70 -14.02
N ASP A 136 3.34 -12.42 -14.95
CA ASP A 136 3.16 -11.95 -16.33
C ASP A 136 2.15 -10.80 -16.42
N HIS A 137 1.16 -10.79 -15.51
CA HIS A 137 0.09 -9.79 -15.48
C HIS A 137 -0.28 -9.41 -14.05
N ALA A 138 -0.74 -8.18 -13.86
CA ALA A 138 -1.33 -7.68 -12.63
C ALA A 138 -2.80 -7.30 -12.86
N LEU A 139 -3.69 -7.69 -11.95
CA LEU A 139 -5.10 -7.30 -11.98
C LEU A 139 -5.46 -6.50 -10.74
N GLU A 140 -6.03 -5.30 -10.94
CA GLU A 140 -6.68 -4.54 -9.88
C GLU A 140 -8.15 -4.94 -9.84
N VAL A 141 -8.51 -5.74 -8.82
CA VAL A 141 -9.87 -6.26 -8.64
C VAL A 141 -10.68 -5.30 -7.76
N GLY A 142 -11.75 -4.72 -8.34
CA GLY A 142 -12.63 -3.80 -7.65
C GLY A 142 -12.81 -2.47 -8.41
N PRO A 143 -13.57 -1.52 -7.83
CA PRO A 143 -13.87 -0.25 -8.48
C PRO A 143 -12.62 0.65 -8.55
N GLY A 144 -12.42 1.29 -9.71
CA GLY A 144 -11.31 2.22 -9.95
C GLY A 144 -10.13 1.62 -10.70
N ASN A 145 -9.01 2.36 -10.71
CA ASN A 145 -7.79 2.00 -11.44
C ASN A 145 -6.53 2.62 -10.80
N VAL A 146 -6.57 2.87 -9.51
CA VAL A 146 -5.50 3.55 -8.78
C VAL A 146 -4.23 2.72 -8.75
N LEU A 147 -4.36 1.42 -8.43
CA LEU A 147 -3.22 0.51 -8.33
C LEU A 147 -2.58 0.25 -9.70
N CYS A 148 -3.37 0.15 -10.75
CA CYS A 148 -2.85 0.11 -12.13
C CYS A 148 -2.04 1.37 -12.48
N GLY A 149 -2.48 2.54 -12.00
CA GLY A 149 -1.74 3.79 -12.16
C GLY A 149 -0.41 3.80 -11.41
N LEU A 150 -0.37 3.25 -10.20
CA LEU A 150 0.84 3.08 -9.41
C LEU A 150 1.79 2.07 -10.04
N MET A 151 1.26 0.91 -10.46
CA MET A 151 2.02 -0.15 -11.13
C MET A 151 2.79 0.38 -12.35
N LYS A 152 2.15 1.17 -13.21
CA LYS A 152 2.78 1.80 -14.39
C LYS A 152 3.96 2.72 -14.04
N ARG A 153 3.98 3.28 -12.83
CA ARG A 153 5.07 4.15 -12.34
C ARG A 153 6.19 3.35 -11.70
N ILE A 154 5.87 2.22 -11.06
CA ILE A 154 6.82 1.35 -10.39
C ILE A 154 7.49 0.42 -11.41
N HIS A 155 6.69 -0.30 -12.18
CA HIS A 155 7.19 -1.27 -13.16
C HIS A 155 6.28 -1.33 -14.40
N ARG A 156 6.69 -0.63 -15.45
CA ARG A 156 5.90 -0.51 -16.68
C ARG A 156 5.88 -1.78 -17.53
N ALA A 157 6.86 -2.66 -17.36
CA ALA A 157 6.99 -3.85 -18.19
C ALA A 157 5.92 -4.90 -17.89
N THR A 158 5.47 -5.04 -16.65
CA THR A 158 4.36 -5.94 -16.29
C THR A 158 3.03 -5.27 -16.62
N PRO A 159 2.23 -5.81 -17.54
CA PRO A 159 0.91 -5.29 -17.88
C PRO A 159 -0.01 -5.29 -16.65
N ALA A 160 -0.73 -4.18 -16.43
CA ALA A 160 -1.69 -4.06 -15.35
C ALA A 160 -3.06 -3.64 -15.90
N ALA A 161 -4.12 -4.34 -15.51
CA ALA A 161 -5.48 -4.07 -15.92
C ALA A 161 -6.43 -3.97 -14.72
N ALA A 162 -7.32 -2.97 -14.73
CA ALA A 162 -8.41 -2.85 -13.76
C ALA A 162 -9.62 -3.67 -14.21
N THR A 163 -10.36 -4.22 -13.24
CA THR A 163 -11.55 -5.06 -13.47
C THR A 163 -12.76 -4.47 -12.75
N ALA A 164 -12.96 -3.15 -12.91
CA ALA A 164 -13.98 -2.39 -12.19
C ALA A 164 -15.43 -2.75 -12.58
N ASP A 165 -15.62 -3.27 -13.79
CA ASP A 165 -16.90 -3.66 -14.35
C ASP A 165 -16.76 -4.85 -15.33
N ALA A 166 -17.87 -5.34 -15.84
CA ALA A 166 -17.88 -6.50 -16.75
C ALA A 166 -17.11 -6.24 -18.05
N GLU A 167 -17.11 -5.01 -18.56
CA GLU A 167 -16.40 -4.66 -19.80
C GLU A 167 -14.89 -4.70 -19.57
N SER A 168 -14.39 -4.05 -18.52
CA SER A 168 -12.97 -4.03 -18.15
C SER A 168 -12.46 -5.42 -17.78
N LEU A 169 -13.28 -6.24 -17.09
CA LEU A 169 -12.95 -7.64 -16.80
C LEU A 169 -12.78 -8.45 -18.11
N ASN A 170 -13.71 -8.36 -19.04
CA ASN A 170 -13.61 -9.07 -20.33
C ASN A 170 -12.38 -8.64 -21.13
N LYS A 171 -12.05 -7.34 -21.14
CA LYS A 171 -10.82 -6.84 -21.77
C LYS A 171 -9.57 -7.42 -21.12
N ALA A 172 -9.53 -7.46 -19.78
CA ALA A 172 -8.39 -8.02 -19.03
C ALA A 172 -8.21 -9.51 -19.34
N LEU A 173 -9.28 -10.30 -19.29
CA LEU A 173 -9.26 -11.74 -19.61
C LEU A 173 -8.80 -11.99 -21.06
N THR A 174 -9.26 -11.20 -22.00
CA THR A 174 -8.84 -11.30 -23.42
C THR A 174 -7.35 -11.00 -23.56
N ALA A 175 -6.83 -9.99 -22.87
CA ALA A 175 -5.42 -9.65 -22.92
C ALA A 175 -4.52 -10.75 -22.32
N ILE A 176 -4.93 -11.34 -21.20
CA ILE A 176 -4.22 -12.46 -20.56
C ILE A 176 -4.20 -13.71 -21.47
N ALA A 177 -5.32 -13.99 -22.14
CA ALA A 177 -5.42 -15.17 -23.03
C ALA A 177 -4.62 -15.01 -24.33
N ALA A 178 -4.20 -13.80 -24.68
CA ALA A 178 -3.45 -13.52 -25.91
C ALA A 178 -1.93 -13.49 -25.72
N GLY A 179 -1.42 -13.49 -24.49
CA GLY A 179 0.01 -13.50 -24.13
C GLY A 179 0.46 -14.85 -23.69
#